data_8f3f94756f21abeb190e37f152c5d51d
#
_entry.id   8f3f94756f21abeb190e37f152c5d51d
#
_cell.length_a   1.000
_cell.length_b   1.000
_cell.length_c   1.000
_cell.angle_alpha   90.00
_cell.angle_beta   90.00
_cell.angle_gamma   90.00
#
_symmetry.space_group_name_H-M   'P 1'
#
loop_
_entity.id
_entity.type
_entity.pdbx_description
1 polymer ?
#
loop_
_entity_poly.entity_id
_entity_poly.type
_entity_poly.pdbx_seq_one_letter_code
_entity_poly.pdbx_strand_id
1 'polypeptide(L)'
;MESTNKKQPLFWINPNTRINFPHFRIEWHRCEKYELLALCEVKQECGTIYKAGSNCVCLLHSRDFSIVHILYSDDVDFTNIRLQKWLRENIRNAIVERAKIVLPQRLHELETRHQLYAKCVIVKKLRKGTLGRCSVYKQIWLSPLIVIFPQELMDGVILHEMAHLKHLNHRKPFWDFLSTLIGTDAKEQKMIEDMALSKYWELYVFLMK
;
A
#
# COMPACT_ATOMS: atom_id res chain seq x y z
N MET A 1 9.12 14.00 -37.88
CA MET A 1 9.58 13.58 -36.53
C MET A 1 8.41 12.95 -35.83
N GLU A 2 8.28 11.63 -35.98
CA GLU A 2 7.22 10.87 -35.30
C GLU A 2 7.60 10.69 -33.82
N SER A 3 6.82 11.31 -32.95
CA SER A 3 6.94 11.06 -31.51
C SER A 3 6.36 9.66 -31.25
N THR A 4 7.20 8.66 -31.18
CA THR A 4 6.85 7.33 -30.70
C THR A 4 6.45 7.43 -29.25
N ASN A 5 5.14 7.53 -29.05
CA ASN A 5 4.51 7.42 -27.74
C ASN A 5 4.70 5.96 -27.25
N LYS A 6 5.86 5.66 -26.65
CA LYS A 6 6.12 4.37 -25.99
C LYS A 6 5.11 4.26 -24.84
N LYS A 7 3.98 3.60 -25.12
CA LYS A 7 3.08 3.13 -24.04
C LYS A 7 3.92 2.31 -23.09
N GLN A 8 4.10 2.78 -21.85
CA GLN A 8 4.71 1.97 -20.80
C GLN A 8 3.98 0.63 -20.73
N PRO A 9 4.71 -0.49 -20.58
CA PRO A 9 4.07 -1.78 -20.45
C PRO A 9 3.05 -1.71 -19.31
N LEU A 10 1.86 -2.23 -19.57
CA LEU A 10 0.81 -2.29 -18.56
C LEU A 10 1.26 -3.26 -17.46
N PHE A 11 1.33 -2.78 -16.23
CA PHE A 11 1.55 -3.66 -15.08
C PHE A 11 0.30 -4.52 -14.87
N TRP A 12 0.46 -5.84 -14.87
CA TRP A 12 -0.61 -6.81 -14.65
C TRP A 12 -0.40 -7.55 -13.34
N ILE A 13 -1.43 -7.60 -12.49
CA ILE A 13 -1.44 -8.49 -11.33
C ILE A 13 -1.85 -9.88 -11.79
N ASN A 14 -1.01 -10.86 -11.48
CA ASN A 14 -1.20 -12.28 -11.81
C ASN A 14 -0.51 -13.16 -10.76
N PRO A 15 -0.64 -14.50 -10.81
CA PRO A 15 -0.06 -15.41 -9.81
C PRO A 15 1.46 -15.30 -9.63
N ASN A 16 2.20 -14.73 -10.59
CA ASN A 16 3.65 -14.48 -10.47
C ASN A 16 3.96 -13.16 -9.75
N THR A 17 2.95 -12.31 -9.53
CA THR A 17 3.13 -11.04 -8.83
C THR A 17 3.26 -11.29 -7.33
N ARG A 18 4.46 -11.10 -6.80
CA ARG A 18 4.73 -11.25 -5.38
C ARG A 18 4.45 -9.96 -4.64
N ILE A 19 3.43 -9.98 -3.78
CA ILE A 19 3.13 -8.92 -2.81
C ILE A 19 3.21 -9.58 -1.44
N ASN A 20 4.36 -9.44 -0.79
CA ASN A 20 4.65 -10.03 0.50
C ASN A 20 5.45 -9.03 1.34
N PHE A 21 4.75 -8.21 2.10
CA PHE A 21 5.29 -7.18 2.98
C PHE A 21 4.95 -7.49 4.44
N PRO A 22 5.65 -6.91 5.42
CA PRO A 22 5.42 -7.19 6.84
C PRO A 22 3.98 -7.00 7.29
N HIS A 23 3.27 -6.04 6.68
CA HIS A 23 1.91 -5.69 7.10
C HIS A 23 0.82 -6.12 6.12
N PHE A 24 1.16 -6.53 4.90
CA PHE A 24 0.19 -6.91 3.88
C PHE A 24 0.79 -7.89 2.87
N ARG A 25 0.10 -9.00 2.61
CA ARG A 25 0.52 -9.97 1.60
C ARG A 25 -0.65 -10.51 0.79
N ILE A 26 -0.34 -11.00 -0.40
CA ILE A 26 -1.28 -11.70 -1.28
C ILE A 26 -0.79 -13.14 -1.44
N GLU A 27 -1.70 -14.07 -1.23
CA GLU A 27 -1.50 -15.51 -1.44
C GLU A 27 -2.38 -15.96 -2.60
N TRP A 28 -1.77 -16.64 -3.57
CA TRP A 28 -2.44 -17.14 -4.76
C TRP A 28 -2.74 -18.62 -4.61
N HIS A 29 -3.99 -19.04 -4.88
CA HIS A 29 -4.45 -20.41 -4.74
C HIS A 29 -5.13 -20.83 -6.04
N ARG A 30 -4.52 -21.81 -6.71
CA ARG A 30 -5.11 -22.47 -7.86
C ARG A 30 -6.11 -23.52 -7.36
N CYS A 31 -7.31 -23.56 -7.91
CA CYS A 31 -8.36 -24.50 -7.55
C CYS A 31 -9.27 -24.80 -8.73
N GLU A 32 -10.00 -25.91 -8.62
CA GLU A 32 -10.99 -26.27 -9.61
C GLU A 32 -12.17 -25.29 -9.59
N LYS A 33 -12.76 -25.07 -10.76
CA LYS A 33 -13.81 -24.05 -10.93
C LYS A 33 -15.05 -24.34 -10.08
N TYR A 34 -15.41 -25.59 -9.88
CA TYR A 34 -16.56 -25.99 -9.06
C TYR A 34 -16.29 -25.76 -7.57
N GLU A 35 -15.06 -25.96 -7.09
CA GLU A 35 -14.64 -25.68 -5.71
C GLU A 35 -14.71 -24.16 -5.45
N LEU A 36 -14.26 -23.37 -6.41
CA LEU A 36 -14.33 -21.90 -6.38
C LEU A 36 -15.75 -21.41 -6.21
N LEU A 37 -16.70 -21.98 -6.96
CA LEU A 37 -18.11 -21.63 -6.90
C LEU A 37 -18.73 -22.02 -5.55
N ALA A 38 -18.43 -23.21 -5.04
CA ALA A 38 -18.93 -23.69 -3.75
C ALA A 38 -18.39 -22.85 -2.57
N LEU A 39 -17.09 -22.50 -2.59
CA LEU A 39 -16.49 -21.63 -1.58
C LEU A 39 -17.11 -20.23 -1.57
N CYS A 40 -17.50 -19.73 -2.71
CA CYS A 40 -18.12 -18.44 -2.88
C CYS A 40 -19.55 -18.36 -2.30
N GLU A 41 -20.28 -19.46 -2.32
CA GLU A 41 -21.64 -19.52 -1.75
C GLU A 41 -21.61 -19.51 -0.22
N VAL A 42 -20.56 -20.09 0.38
CA VAL A 42 -20.44 -20.26 1.84
C VAL A 42 -19.77 -19.04 2.54
N LYS A 43 -18.96 -18.25 1.84
CA LYS A 43 -18.11 -17.18 2.44
C LYS A 43 -18.46 -15.76 1.98
N GLN A 44 -19.74 -15.43 1.80
CA GLN A 44 -20.15 -14.09 1.34
C GLN A 44 -19.72 -12.93 2.26
N GLU A 45 -19.45 -13.17 3.53
CA GLU A 45 -19.10 -12.10 4.49
C GLU A 45 -17.63 -11.61 4.40
N CYS A 46 -16.70 -12.42 3.87
CA CYS A 46 -15.26 -12.12 3.87
C CYS A 46 -14.64 -12.08 2.47
N GLY A 47 -15.45 -12.03 1.40
CA GLY A 47 -14.90 -12.12 0.06
C GLY A 47 -15.75 -11.53 -1.05
N THR A 48 -15.11 -11.35 -2.19
CA THR A 48 -15.75 -10.88 -3.43
C THR A 48 -15.40 -11.78 -4.60
N ILE A 49 -16.31 -11.88 -5.57
CA ILE A 49 -16.17 -12.77 -6.72
C ILE A 49 -16.22 -11.97 -8.01
N TYR A 50 -15.32 -12.31 -8.93
CA TYR A 50 -15.40 -11.89 -10.32
C TYR A 50 -15.84 -13.07 -11.20
N LYS A 51 -16.91 -12.88 -11.96
CA LYS A 51 -17.38 -13.84 -12.97
C LYS A 51 -17.60 -13.11 -14.31
N ALA A 52 -16.89 -13.51 -15.34
CA ALA A 52 -17.11 -13.02 -16.70
C ALA A 52 -16.64 -14.06 -17.73
N GLY A 53 -17.56 -14.76 -18.39
CA GLY A 53 -17.24 -15.87 -19.29
C GLY A 53 -16.58 -17.04 -18.55
N SER A 54 -15.39 -17.45 -19.02
CA SER A 54 -14.56 -18.47 -18.35
C SER A 54 -13.88 -17.95 -17.10
N ASN A 55 -13.66 -16.62 -17.00
CA ASN A 55 -12.94 -16.03 -15.87
C ASN A 55 -13.74 -16.12 -14.57
N CYS A 56 -13.25 -16.90 -13.62
CA CYS A 56 -13.78 -16.98 -12.27
C CYS A 56 -12.65 -16.81 -11.27
N VAL A 57 -12.71 -15.73 -10.48
CA VAL A 57 -11.72 -15.40 -9.47
C VAL A 57 -12.45 -15.01 -8.18
N CYS A 58 -12.02 -15.58 -7.05
CA CYS A 58 -12.50 -15.22 -5.73
C CYS A 58 -11.38 -14.55 -4.94
N LEU A 59 -11.70 -13.44 -4.27
CA LEU A 59 -10.81 -12.78 -3.36
C LEU A 59 -11.40 -12.86 -1.96
N LEU A 60 -10.64 -13.45 -1.03
CA LEU A 60 -10.95 -13.52 0.40
C LEU A 60 -9.91 -12.72 1.17
N HIS A 61 -10.27 -12.18 2.32
CA HIS A 61 -9.31 -11.48 3.20
C HIS A 61 -9.40 -12.01 4.64
N SER A 62 -8.29 -11.95 5.36
CA SER A 62 -8.25 -12.19 6.80
C SER A 62 -9.05 -11.10 7.54
N ARG A 63 -9.48 -11.36 8.79
CA ARG A 63 -10.27 -10.40 9.59
C ARG A 63 -9.57 -9.06 9.77
N ASP A 64 -8.26 -9.05 9.84
CA ASP A 64 -7.42 -7.88 10.03
C ASP A 64 -6.86 -7.31 8.72
N PHE A 65 -7.30 -7.84 7.58
CA PHE A 65 -6.86 -7.46 6.23
C PHE A 65 -5.34 -7.58 5.98
N SER A 66 -4.62 -8.36 6.79
CA SER A 66 -3.18 -8.57 6.59
C SER A 66 -2.88 -9.51 5.42
N ILE A 67 -3.80 -10.43 5.12
CA ILE A 67 -3.67 -11.42 4.07
C ILE A 67 -4.87 -11.32 3.14
N VAL A 68 -4.59 -11.28 1.84
CA VAL A 68 -5.58 -11.45 0.77
C VAL A 68 -5.29 -12.75 0.06
N HIS A 69 -6.26 -13.68 0.06
CA HIS A 69 -6.21 -14.91 -0.69
C HIS A 69 -6.94 -14.71 -2.02
N ILE A 70 -6.26 -14.97 -3.13
CA ILE A 70 -6.85 -14.93 -4.46
C ILE A 70 -6.92 -16.35 -5.00
N LEU A 71 -8.14 -16.87 -5.12
CA LEU A 71 -8.43 -18.19 -5.65
C LEU A 71 -8.82 -18.06 -7.11
N TYR A 72 -8.24 -18.89 -7.98
CA TYR A 72 -8.47 -18.80 -9.42
C TYR A 72 -8.42 -20.18 -10.09
N SER A 73 -9.10 -20.34 -11.24
CA SER A 73 -9.05 -21.53 -12.08
C SER A 73 -8.07 -21.35 -13.24
N ASP A 74 -7.69 -22.44 -13.86
CA ASP A 74 -6.65 -22.46 -14.92
C ASP A 74 -7.02 -21.68 -16.18
N ASP A 75 -8.29 -21.53 -16.44
CA ASP A 75 -8.84 -20.85 -17.62
C ASP A 75 -8.93 -19.32 -17.46
N VAL A 76 -8.39 -18.77 -16.36
CA VAL A 76 -8.44 -17.32 -16.09
C VAL A 76 -7.44 -16.55 -16.95
N ASP A 77 -7.95 -15.63 -17.76
CA ASP A 77 -7.14 -14.67 -18.50
C ASP A 77 -6.83 -13.42 -17.65
N PHE A 78 -5.65 -13.42 -17.03
CA PHE A 78 -5.17 -12.27 -16.24
C PHE A 78 -4.80 -11.04 -17.09
N THR A 79 -4.82 -11.12 -18.43
CA THR A 79 -4.66 -9.93 -19.29
C THR A 79 -5.99 -9.19 -19.52
N ASN A 80 -7.10 -9.75 -19.04
CA ASN A 80 -8.41 -9.13 -19.15
C ASN A 80 -8.48 -7.82 -18.34
N ILE A 81 -8.74 -6.69 -19.02
CA ILE A 81 -8.74 -5.35 -18.43
C ILE A 81 -9.82 -5.20 -17.33
N ARG A 82 -10.98 -5.84 -17.48
CA ARG A 82 -12.06 -5.78 -16.48
C ARG A 82 -11.67 -6.54 -15.21
N LEU A 83 -11.04 -7.72 -15.35
CA LEU A 83 -10.50 -8.48 -14.24
C LEU A 83 -9.41 -7.68 -13.53
N GLN A 84 -8.49 -7.07 -14.26
CA GLN A 84 -7.42 -6.24 -13.68
C GLN A 84 -7.97 -5.02 -12.92
N LYS A 85 -9.01 -4.39 -13.42
CA LYS A 85 -9.71 -3.30 -12.72
C LYS A 85 -10.32 -3.81 -11.41
N TRP A 86 -11.02 -4.94 -11.46
CA TRP A 86 -11.64 -5.56 -10.29
C TRP A 86 -10.60 -5.99 -9.22
N LEU A 87 -9.51 -6.67 -9.63
CA LEU A 87 -8.40 -7.04 -8.75
C LEU A 87 -7.82 -5.80 -8.06
N ARG A 88 -7.51 -4.76 -8.82
CA ARG A 88 -6.96 -3.51 -8.30
C ARG A 88 -7.86 -2.87 -7.25
N GLU A 89 -9.15 -2.77 -7.53
CA GLU A 89 -10.11 -2.15 -6.63
C GLU A 89 -10.23 -2.94 -5.31
N ASN A 90 -10.34 -4.25 -5.37
CA ASN A 90 -10.48 -5.10 -4.18
C ASN A 90 -9.19 -5.17 -3.35
N ILE A 91 -8.03 -5.31 -3.99
CA ILE A 91 -6.72 -5.28 -3.31
C ILE A 91 -6.52 -3.91 -2.64
N ARG A 92 -6.82 -2.83 -3.34
CA ARG A 92 -6.73 -1.48 -2.76
C ARG A 92 -7.65 -1.30 -1.56
N ASN A 93 -8.88 -1.81 -1.61
CA ASN A 93 -9.81 -1.75 -0.49
C ASN A 93 -9.25 -2.51 0.72
N ALA A 94 -8.72 -3.72 0.54
CA ALA A 94 -8.07 -4.47 1.61
C ALA A 94 -6.85 -3.72 2.20
N ILE A 95 -6.02 -3.10 1.36
CA ILE A 95 -4.89 -2.25 1.79
C ILE A 95 -5.39 -1.07 2.63
N VAL A 96 -6.48 -0.41 2.23
CA VAL A 96 -7.05 0.73 2.98
C VAL A 96 -7.52 0.28 4.36
N GLU A 97 -8.23 -0.83 4.46
CA GLU A 97 -8.70 -1.33 5.76
C GLU A 97 -7.52 -1.77 6.65
N ARG A 98 -6.53 -2.45 6.09
CA ARG A 98 -5.31 -2.79 6.81
C ARG A 98 -4.56 -1.56 7.32
N ALA A 99 -4.44 -0.53 6.49
CA ALA A 99 -3.75 0.70 6.83
C ALA A 99 -4.42 1.45 7.99
N LYS A 100 -5.75 1.42 8.09
CA LYS A 100 -6.50 2.02 9.22
C LYS A 100 -6.17 1.34 10.55
N ILE A 101 -5.74 0.08 10.53
CA ILE A 101 -5.32 -0.66 11.72
C ILE A 101 -3.84 -0.36 12.03
N VAL A 102 -2.96 -0.56 11.04
CA VAL A 102 -1.50 -0.54 11.24
C VAL A 102 -0.96 0.87 11.48
N LEU A 103 -1.37 1.84 10.65
CA LEU A 103 -0.71 3.15 10.66
C LEU A 103 -0.92 3.95 11.94
N PRO A 104 -2.14 3.98 12.54
CA PRO A 104 -2.31 4.66 13.83
C PRO A 104 -1.52 4.00 14.96
N GLN A 105 -1.45 2.66 14.98
CA GLN A 105 -0.67 1.92 15.97
C GLN A 105 0.83 2.25 15.84
N ARG A 106 1.34 2.19 14.59
CA ARG A 106 2.76 2.48 14.35
C ARG A 106 3.13 3.92 14.66
N LEU A 107 2.29 4.88 14.27
CA LEU A 107 2.49 6.28 14.65
C LEU A 107 2.56 6.41 16.18
N HIS A 108 1.63 5.81 16.93
CA HIS A 108 1.61 5.88 18.39
C HIS A 108 2.88 5.29 19.05
N GLU A 109 3.40 4.19 18.52
CA GLU A 109 4.68 3.61 18.97
C GLU A 109 5.85 4.59 18.78
N LEU A 110 5.92 5.25 17.60
CA LEU A 110 6.96 6.24 17.30
C LEU A 110 6.78 7.52 18.11
N GLU A 111 5.55 7.99 18.31
CA GLU A 111 5.22 9.12 19.18
C GLU A 111 5.71 8.89 20.62
N THR A 112 5.43 7.70 21.14
CA THR A 112 5.87 7.30 22.50
C THR A 112 7.37 7.22 22.59
N ARG A 113 8.04 6.64 21.59
CA ARG A 113 9.51 6.53 21.54
C ARG A 113 10.19 7.90 21.54
N HIS A 114 9.65 8.84 20.77
CA HIS A 114 10.26 10.16 20.56
C HIS A 114 9.64 11.28 21.42
N GLN A 115 8.65 10.97 22.25
CA GLN A 115 7.91 11.94 23.08
C GLN A 115 7.39 13.11 22.25
N LEU A 116 6.88 12.82 21.04
CA LEU A 116 6.42 13.80 20.05
C LEU A 116 5.08 13.37 19.50
N TYR A 117 4.02 14.09 19.83
CA TYR A 117 2.63 13.67 19.59
C TYR A 117 1.92 14.55 18.56
N ALA A 118 1.29 13.92 17.58
CA ALA A 118 0.36 14.56 16.67
C ALA A 118 -1.01 14.80 17.35
N LYS A 119 -1.75 15.78 16.85
CA LYS A 119 -3.13 16.01 17.33
C LYS A 119 -4.06 14.86 16.92
N CYS A 120 -3.88 14.34 15.72
CA CYS A 120 -4.57 13.16 15.22
C CYS A 120 -3.87 12.63 13.96
N VAL A 121 -4.16 11.36 13.63
CA VAL A 121 -3.77 10.74 12.37
C VAL A 121 -5.00 10.48 11.51
N ILE A 122 -4.87 10.71 10.20
CA ILE A 122 -5.93 10.45 9.22
C ILE A 122 -5.34 9.61 8.08
N VAL A 123 -5.84 8.38 7.95
CA VAL A 123 -5.45 7.48 6.86
C VAL A 123 -6.40 7.71 5.69
N LYS A 124 -5.87 8.25 4.59
CA LYS A 124 -6.66 8.53 3.39
C LYS A 124 -5.83 8.56 2.12
N LYS A 125 -6.47 8.38 0.96
CA LYS A 125 -5.83 8.59 -0.33
C LYS A 125 -5.31 10.02 -0.43
N LEU A 126 -4.01 10.17 -0.70
CA LEU A 126 -3.35 11.44 -0.96
C LEU A 126 -3.11 11.63 -2.47
N ARG A 127 -2.61 12.81 -2.86
CA ARG A 127 -2.21 13.06 -4.25
C ARG A 127 -1.13 12.07 -4.68
N LYS A 128 -1.15 11.66 -5.96
CA LYS A 128 -0.10 10.78 -6.52
C LYS A 128 1.30 11.33 -6.20
N GLY A 129 2.16 10.46 -5.71
CA GLY A 129 3.52 10.79 -5.28
C GLY A 129 3.63 11.35 -3.85
N THR A 130 2.49 11.57 -3.14
CA THR A 130 2.50 12.01 -1.75
C THR A 130 2.17 10.82 -0.85
N LEU A 131 3.08 10.44 0.04
CA LEU A 131 2.93 9.32 0.98
C LEU A 131 2.45 9.76 2.36
N GLY A 132 2.80 10.97 2.77
CA GLY A 132 2.38 11.58 4.01
C GLY A 132 2.20 13.10 3.88
N ARG A 133 1.61 13.73 4.88
CA ARG A 133 1.49 15.18 5.03
C ARG A 133 1.21 15.55 6.46
N CYS A 134 1.91 16.55 6.99
CA CYS A 134 1.57 17.19 8.25
C CYS A 134 0.94 18.56 8.01
N SER A 135 -0.13 18.87 8.72
CA SER A 135 -0.79 20.19 8.66
C SER A 135 -0.23 21.14 9.73
N VAL A 136 -0.46 22.45 9.56
CA VAL A 136 -0.16 23.48 10.58
C VAL A 136 -0.88 23.24 11.90
N TYR A 137 -1.98 22.50 11.89
CA TYR A 137 -2.75 22.11 13.08
C TYR A 137 -2.23 20.82 13.72
N LYS A 138 -1.01 20.36 13.36
CA LYS A 138 -0.38 19.13 13.86
C LYS A 138 -1.19 17.84 13.59
N GLN A 139 -1.93 17.82 12.49
CA GLN A 139 -2.61 16.62 12.02
C GLN A 139 -1.71 15.91 11.00
N ILE A 140 -1.47 14.62 11.18
CA ILE A 140 -0.71 13.79 10.25
C ILE A 140 -1.67 13.04 9.34
N TRP A 141 -1.49 13.16 8.04
CA TRP A 141 -2.22 12.40 7.01
C TRP A 141 -1.27 11.39 6.38
N LEU A 142 -1.68 10.13 6.32
CA LEU A 142 -0.88 9.04 5.77
C LEU A 142 -1.62 8.36 4.61
N SER A 143 -0.89 8.09 3.54
CA SER A 143 -1.39 7.29 2.42
C SER A 143 -1.53 5.83 2.86
N PRO A 144 -2.68 5.15 2.60
CA PRO A 144 -2.82 3.73 2.90
C PRO A 144 -1.75 2.86 2.25
N LEU A 145 -1.24 3.28 1.09
CA LEU A 145 -0.28 2.49 0.32
C LEU A 145 1.08 2.32 0.99
N ILE A 146 1.38 3.06 2.07
CA ILE A 146 2.67 2.85 2.77
C ILE A 146 2.75 1.51 3.51
N VAL A 147 1.63 0.82 3.76
CA VAL A 147 1.65 -0.52 4.38
C VAL A 147 2.16 -1.63 3.44
N ILE A 148 2.26 -1.34 2.13
CA ILE A 148 2.89 -2.25 1.17
C ILE A 148 4.38 -1.95 0.95
N PHE A 149 5.02 -1.28 1.89
CA PHE A 149 6.46 -1.07 1.90
C PHE A 149 7.11 -1.85 3.06
N PRO A 150 8.43 -2.09 2.99
CA PRO A 150 9.20 -2.53 4.14
C PRO A 150 9.01 -1.59 5.34
N GLN A 151 9.17 -2.14 6.55
CA GLN A 151 8.95 -1.42 7.80
C GLN A 151 9.77 -0.12 7.87
N GLU A 152 11.03 -0.17 7.43
CA GLU A 152 11.96 0.95 7.47
C GLU A 152 11.48 2.12 6.59
N LEU A 153 10.93 1.82 5.41
CA LEU A 153 10.38 2.83 4.52
C LEU A 153 9.08 3.43 5.04
N MET A 154 8.23 2.61 5.66
CA MET A 154 7.02 3.07 6.31
C MET A 154 7.35 4.00 7.49
N ASP A 155 8.30 3.60 8.33
CA ASP A 155 8.76 4.40 9.47
C ASP A 155 9.40 5.71 9.01
N GLY A 156 10.21 5.68 7.94
CA GLY A 156 10.80 6.88 7.34
C GLY A 156 9.75 7.91 6.95
N VAL A 157 8.66 7.47 6.29
CA VAL A 157 7.54 8.35 5.96
C VAL A 157 6.88 8.92 7.22
N ILE A 158 6.61 8.09 8.24
CA ILE A 158 5.95 8.54 9.47
C ILE A 158 6.85 9.53 10.23
N LEU A 159 8.15 9.23 10.40
CA LEU A 159 9.11 10.10 11.09
C LEU A 159 9.30 11.43 10.35
N HIS A 160 9.25 11.43 9.01
CA HIS A 160 9.28 12.66 8.21
C HIS A 160 8.07 13.56 8.56
N GLU A 161 6.87 13.00 8.62
CA GLU A 161 5.67 13.76 8.99
C GLU A 161 5.68 14.20 10.46
N MET A 162 6.26 13.38 11.35
CA MET A 162 6.47 13.77 12.75
C MET A 162 7.45 14.93 12.89
N ALA A 163 8.51 14.99 12.07
CA ALA A 163 9.44 16.10 12.08
C ALA A 163 8.75 17.45 11.76
N HIS A 164 7.71 17.42 10.92
CA HIS A 164 6.88 18.57 10.62
C HIS A 164 6.03 19.07 11.79
N LEU A 165 5.87 18.31 12.86
CA LEU A 165 5.24 18.80 14.10
C LEU A 165 6.06 19.92 14.77
N LYS A 166 7.38 20.00 14.50
CA LYS A 166 8.27 21.07 14.98
C LYS A 166 8.69 22.02 13.84
N HIS A 167 8.96 21.52 12.65
CA HIS A 167 9.53 22.29 11.54
C HIS A 167 8.70 22.12 10.27
N LEU A 168 7.85 23.10 9.95
CA LEU A 168 6.90 23.02 8.81
C LEU A 168 7.56 23.05 7.43
N ASN A 169 8.82 23.45 7.33
CA ASN A 169 9.56 23.52 6.07
C ASN A 169 10.85 22.70 6.13
N HIS A 170 11.32 22.26 4.97
CA HIS A 170 12.52 21.41 4.84
C HIS A 170 13.84 22.21 4.88
N ARG A 171 13.95 23.26 5.72
CA ARG A 171 15.18 23.98 5.97
C ARG A 171 16.12 23.17 6.88
N LYS A 172 17.36 23.64 7.09
CA LYS A 172 18.36 22.95 7.88
C LYS A 172 17.82 22.42 9.25
N PRO A 173 17.07 23.21 10.05
CA PRO A 173 16.54 22.72 11.34
C PRO A 173 15.61 21.50 11.21
N PHE A 174 14.86 21.36 10.09
CA PHE A 174 14.05 20.18 9.83
C PHE A 174 14.92 18.93 9.66
N TRP A 175 15.95 19.02 8.81
CA TRP A 175 16.84 17.90 8.54
C TRP A 175 17.65 17.50 9.76
N ASP A 176 18.17 18.48 10.51
CA ASP A 176 18.87 18.25 11.77
C ASP A 176 17.96 17.52 12.79
N PHE A 177 16.71 17.96 12.92
CA PHE A 177 15.74 17.33 13.81
C PHE A 177 15.32 15.93 13.31
N LEU A 178 15.04 15.77 12.01
CA LEU A 178 14.73 14.45 11.45
C LEU A 178 15.89 13.46 11.66
N SER A 179 17.15 13.90 11.53
CA SER A 179 18.33 13.09 11.83
C SER A 179 18.33 12.60 13.29
N THR A 180 17.87 13.42 14.25
CA THR A 180 17.75 12.97 15.66
C THR A 180 16.66 11.93 15.85
N LEU A 181 15.57 11.97 15.06
CA LEU A 181 14.50 10.97 15.13
C LEU A 181 14.92 9.64 14.52
N ILE A 182 15.66 9.68 13.41
CA ILE A 182 16.10 8.49 12.68
C ILE A 182 17.36 7.88 13.32
N GLY A 183 18.22 8.69 13.95
CA GLY A 183 19.52 8.27 14.49
C GLY A 183 20.66 8.24 13.46
N THR A 184 20.44 8.72 12.23
CA THR A 184 21.42 8.82 11.13
C THR A 184 21.22 10.11 10.36
N ASP A 185 22.09 10.42 9.39
CA ASP A 185 21.87 11.57 8.50
C ASP A 185 20.59 11.42 7.70
N ALA A 186 19.63 12.31 7.93
CA ALA A 186 18.30 12.22 7.33
C ALA A 186 18.29 12.47 5.82
N LYS A 187 19.25 13.23 5.27
CA LYS A 187 19.32 13.46 3.83
C LYS A 187 19.88 12.24 3.12
N GLU A 188 20.90 11.62 3.66
CA GLU A 188 21.45 10.38 3.14
C GLU A 188 20.42 9.25 3.21
N GLN A 189 19.77 9.09 4.35
CA GLN A 189 18.69 8.13 4.54
C GLN A 189 17.55 8.34 3.52
N LYS A 190 17.15 9.59 3.27
CA LYS A 190 16.12 9.92 2.29
C LYS A 190 16.50 9.51 0.86
N MET A 191 17.75 9.66 0.48
CA MET A 191 18.22 9.18 -0.83
C MET A 191 18.10 7.65 -0.95
N ILE A 192 18.48 6.92 0.09
CA ILE A 192 18.37 5.46 0.15
C ILE A 192 16.90 5.04 0.05
N GLU A 193 16.01 5.69 0.78
CA GLU A 193 14.56 5.45 0.75
C GLU A 193 13.96 5.72 -0.64
N ASP A 194 14.31 6.83 -1.29
CA ASP A 194 13.81 7.16 -2.63
C ASP A 194 14.27 6.12 -3.67
N MET A 195 15.51 5.63 -3.57
CA MET A 195 15.99 4.52 -4.40
C MET A 195 15.24 3.22 -4.11
N ALA A 196 14.97 2.90 -2.85
CA ALA A 196 14.23 1.71 -2.47
C ALA A 196 12.76 1.78 -2.91
N LEU A 197 12.11 2.93 -2.78
CA LEU A 197 10.74 3.17 -3.24
C LEU A 197 10.58 3.01 -4.75
N SER A 198 11.62 3.29 -5.53
CA SER A 198 11.58 3.11 -6.99
C SER A 198 11.26 1.68 -7.41
N LYS A 199 11.64 0.68 -6.62
CA LYS A 199 11.36 -0.75 -6.86
C LYS A 199 9.86 -1.07 -6.78
N TYR A 200 9.10 -0.30 -6.01
CA TYR A 200 7.67 -0.51 -5.78
C TYR A 200 6.80 0.44 -6.61
N TRP A 201 7.43 1.30 -7.45
CA TRP A 201 6.73 2.36 -8.16
C TRP A 201 5.65 1.86 -9.12
N GLU A 202 5.90 0.77 -9.84
CA GLU A 202 4.91 0.21 -10.77
C GLU A 202 3.67 -0.30 -10.04
N LEU A 203 3.86 -1.04 -8.94
CA LEU A 203 2.77 -1.51 -8.08
C LEU A 203 2.00 -0.32 -7.48
N TYR A 204 2.73 0.67 -6.94
CA TYR A 204 2.12 1.89 -6.40
C TYR A 204 1.27 2.61 -7.45
N VAL A 205 1.80 2.84 -8.66
CA VAL A 205 1.06 3.51 -9.74
C VAL A 205 -0.15 2.68 -10.18
N PHE A 206 -0.03 1.36 -10.25
CA PHE A 206 -1.15 0.48 -10.55
C PHE A 206 -2.29 0.64 -9.52
N LEU A 207 -1.97 0.63 -8.24
CA LEU A 207 -2.94 0.76 -7.15
C LEU A 207 -3.54 2.17 -7.03
N MET A 208 -2.84 3.20 -7.51
CA MET A 208 -3.32 4.59 -7.47
C MET A 208 -4.31 4.95 -8.58
N LYS A 209 -4.33 4.18 -9.69
CA LYS A 209 -5.32 4.34 -10.76
C LYS A 209 -6.72 3.98 -10.29
#